data_6717d6b2a4d27c1d29ecd5c4019e631a
#
_entry.id   6717d6b2a4d27c1d29ecd5c4019e631a
#
_cell.length_a   1.000
_cell.length_b   1.000
_cell.length_c   1.000
_cell.angle_alpha   90.00
_cell.angle_beta   90.00
_cell.angle_gamma   90.00
#
_symmetry.space_group_name_H-M   'P 1'
#
loop_
_entity.id
_entity.type
_entity.pdbx_description
1 polymer ?
#
loop_
_entity_poly.entity_id
_entity_poly.type
_entity_poly.pdbx_seq_one_letter_code
_entity_poly.pdbx_strand_id
1 'polypeptide(L)'
;MSEHLKFLEEAEKRNHLRLGKDQELFFFDEVSPGCPFLLPNGVRIFNSLQTLLRSEYRKRGYQEVQTPNMYDVGIWKTSGHWEHYKDDMFKLDVEKREWALKPMNCPGHFVLFGHRERSYRELPLRIADFGVLHRNEASGAL
;
A
#
# COMPACT_ATOMS: atom_id res chain seq x y z
N MET A 1 -10.94 4.15 -38.07
CA MET A 1 -12.15 3.78 -37.29
C MET A 1 -12.14 2.30 -36.87
N SER A 2 -11.79 1.35 -37.74
CA SER A 2 -11.76 -0.08 -37.41
C SER A 2 -10.67 -0.49 -36.38
N GLU A 3 -9.48 0.11 -36.43
CA GLU A 3 -8.39 -0.18 -35.46
C GLU A 3 -8.71 0.33 -34.06
N HIS A 4 -9.29 1.50 -33.93
CA HIS A 4 -9.70 2.06 -32.66
C HIS A 4 -10.80 1.20 -31.97
N LEU A 5 -11.77 0.72 -32.74
CA LEU A 5 -12.83 -0.17 -32.24
C LEU A 5 -12.24 -1.50 -31.75
N LYS A 6 -11.32 -2.10 -32.53
CA LYS A 6 -10.61 -3.30 -32.09
C LYS A 6 -9.82 -3.08 -30.80
N PHE A 7 -9.15 -1.94 -30.67
CA PHE A 7 -8.44 -1.57 -29.44
C PHE A 7 -9.40 -1.48 -28.25
N LEU A 8 -10.57 -0.84 -28.40
CA LEU A 8 -11.56 -0.75 -27.33
C LEU A 8 -12.11 -2.14 -26.94
N GLU A 9 -12.40 -3.01 -27.91
CA GLU A 9 -12.82 -4.37 -27.65
C GLU A 9 -11.76 -5.18 -26.90
N GLU A 10 -10.49 -5.05 -27.26
CA GLU A 10 -9.38 -5.70 -26.57
C GLU A 10 -9.15 -5.12 -25.17
N ALA A 11 -9.33 -3.80 -24.99
CA ALA A 11 -9.27 -3.17 -23.68
C ALA A 11 -10.37 -3.67 -22.74
N GLU A 12 -11.60 -3.82 -23.25
CA GLU A 12 -12.72 -4.36 -22.45
C GLU A 12 -12.50 -5.82 -22.04
N LYS A 13 -11.91 -6.65 -22.91
CA LYS A 13 -11.53 -8.02 -22.56
C LYS A 13 -10.51 -8.09 -21.40
N ARG A 14 -9.72 -7.02 -21.21
CA ARG A 14 -8.69 -6.90 -20.15
C ARG A 14 -9.15 -6.08 -18.96
N ASN A 15 -10.43 -5.72 -18.89
CA ASN A 15 -10.98 -4.98 -17.77
C ASN A 15 -10.81 -5.80 -16.47
N HIS A 16 -10.05 -5.24 -15.54
CA HIS A 16 -9.70 -5.94 -14.29
C HIS A 16 -10.91 -6.22 -13.39
N LEU A 17 -11.92 -5.36 -13.39
CA LEU A 17 -13.15 -5.57 -12.61
C LEU A 17 -13.95 -6.76 -13.16
N ARG A 18 -14.07 -6.85 -14.50
CA ARG A 18 -14.70 -7.98 -15.16
C ARG A 18 -13.94 -9.28 -14.92
N LEU A 19 -12.64 -9.28 -15.21
CA LEU A 19 -11.80 -10.47 -14.99
C LEU A 19 -11.78 -10.89 -13.52
N GLY A 20 -11.75 -9.93 -12.60
CA GLY A 20 -11.80 -10.18 -11.16
C GLY A 20 -13.07 -10.92 -10.74
N LYS A 21 -14.21 -10.52 -11.29
CA LYS A 21 -15.51 -11.17 -11.05
C LYS A 21 -15.58 -12.55 -11.73
N ASP A 22 -15.27 -12.62 -13.03
CA ASP A 22 -15.39 -13.85 -13.84
C ASP A 22 -14.47 -14.97 -13.33
N GLN A 23 -13.31 -14.62 -12.76
CA GLN A 23 -12.33 -15.57 -12.22
C GLN A 23 -12.40 -15.73 -10.69
N GLU A 24 -13.40 -15.15 -10.05
CA GLU A 24 -13.57 -15.19 -8.58
C GLU A 24 -12.29 -14.74 -7.84
N LEU A 25 -11.73 -13.59 -8.24
CA LEU A 25 -10.51 -13.06 -7.63
C LEU A 25 -10.81 -12.17 -6.44
N PHE A 26 -11.81 -11.30 -6.57
CA PHE A 26 -12.22 -10.35 -5.52
C PHE A 26 -13.66 -9.88 -5.73
N PHE A 27 -14.20 -9.26 -4.69
CA PHE A 27 -15.45 -8.51 -4.75
C PHE A 27 -15.39 -7.27 -3.86
N PHE A 28 -16.30 -6.34 -4.07
CA PHE A 28 -16.50 -5.16 -3.23
C PHE A 28 -17.82 -5.27 -2.47
N ASP A 29 -17.86 -4.72 -1.27
CA ASP A 29 -19.05 -4.66 -0.43
C ASP A 29 -19.20 -3.26 0.18
N GLU A 30 -20.41 -2.85 0.47
CA GLU A 30 -20.74 -1.54 1.04
C GLU A 30 -20.12 -1.32 2.42
N VAL A 31 -19.83 -2.39 3.17
CA VAL A 31 -19.18 -2.30 4.49
C VAL A 31 -17.71 -1.86 4.40
N SER A 32 -17.10 -1.93 3.19
CA SER A 32 -15.70 -1.57 2.97
C SER A 32 -15.52 -0.89 1.59
N PRO A 33 -16.07 0.32 1.42
CA PRO A 33 -16.01 1.02 0.14
C PRO A 33 -14.57 1.21 -0.34
N GLY A 34 -14.29 0.92 -1.61
CA GLY A 34 -12.97 1.06 -2.20
C GLY A 34 -11.93 0.01 -1.80
N CYS A 35 -12.23 -0.88 -0.84
CA CYS A 35 -11.33 -1.94 -0.40
C CYS A 35 -11.89 -3.31 -0.83
N PRO A 36 -11.21 -4.06 -1.71
CA PRO A 36 -11.69 -5.35 -2.17
C PRO A 36 -11.51 -6.45 -1.12
N PHE A 37 -12.47 -7.36 -1.09
CA PHE A 37 -12.33 -8.66 -0.43
C PHE A 37 -11.68 -9.62 -1.42
N LEU A 38 -10.47 -10.09 -1.12
CA LEU A 38 -9.79 -11.09 -1.95
C LEU A 38 -10.34 -12.48 -1.69
N LEU A 39 -10.78 -13.16 -2.73
CA LEU A 39 -11.20 -14.54 -2.73
C LEU A 39 -9.99 -15.51 -2.85
N PRO A 40 -10.15 -16.81 -2.64
CA PRO A 40 -9.02 -17.75 -2.66
C PRO A 40 -8.14 -17.67 -3.92
N ASN A 41 -8.74 -17.47 -5.10
CA ASN A 41 -7.99 -17.32 -6.35
C ASN A 41 -7.20 -15.99 -6.36
N GLY A 42 -7.79 -14.91 -5.89
CA GLY A 42 -7.12 -13.61 -5.76
C GLY A 42 -5.96 -13.66 -4.76
N VAL A 43 -6.15 -14.31 -3.61
CA VAL A 43 -5.09 -14.49 -2.61
C VAL A 43 -3.91 -15.30 -3.17
N ARG A 44 -4.15 -16.31 -4.01
CA ARG A 44 -3.07 -17.07 -4.68
C ARG A 44 -2.21 -16.16 -5.56
N ILE A 45 -2.85 -15.30 -6.36
CA ILE A 45 -2.15 -14.33 -7.21
C ILE A 45 -1.37 -13.35 -6.35
N PHE A 46 -2.00 -12.77 -5.32
CA PHE A 46 -1.38 -11.83 -4.40
C PHE A 46 -0.13 -12.42 -3.73
N ASN A 47 -0.22 -13.64 -3.19
CA ASN A 47 0.90 -14.31 -2.54
C ASN A 47 2.02 -14.66 -3.53
N SER A 48 1.67 -15.03 -4.76
CA SER A 48 2.65 -15.30 -5.82
C SER A 48 3.43 -14.03 -6.18
N LEU A 49 2.75 -12.90 -6.30
CA LEU A 49 3.39 -11.60 -6.55
C LEU A 49 4.29 -11.18 -5.38
N GLN A 50 3.84 -11.34 -4.14
CA GLN A 50 4.69 -11.06 -2.97
C GLN A 50 5.93 -11.97 -2.94
N THR A 51 5.77 -13.25 -3.25
CA THR A 51 6.88 -14.21 -3.30
C THR A 51 7.90 -13.80 -4.36
N LEU A 52 7.44 -13.42 -5.54
CA LEU A 52 8.29 -12.88 -6.60
C LEU A 52 9.06 -11.65 -6.14
N LEU A 53 8.37 -10.66 -5.59
CA LEU A 53 8.99 -9.43 -5.09
C LEU A 53 10.01 -9.70 -3.98
N ARG A 54 9.70 -10.56 -3.02
CA ARG A 54 10.65 -10.97 -1.97
C ARG A 54 11.91 -11.60 -2.55
N SER A 55 11.76 -12.47 -3.55
CA SER A 55 12.89 -13.07 -4.27
C SER A 55 13.77 -12.01 -4.92
N GLU A 56 13.15 -11.06 -5.63
CA GLU A 56 13.87 -9.99 -6.31
C GLU A 56 14.54 -9.01 -5.33
N TYR A 57 13.90 -8.69 -4.21
CA TYR A 57 14.49 -7.84 -3.17
C TYR A 57 15.70 -8.48 -2.52
N ARG A 58 15.62 -9.79 -2.17
CA ARG A 58 16.77 -10.53 -1.61
C ARG A 58 17.97 -10.54 -2.54
N LYS A 59 17.77 -10.77 -3.84
CA LYS A 59 18.85 -10.72 -4.85
C LYS A 59 19.53 -9.35 -4.91
N ARG A 60 18.84 -8.27 -4.54
CA ARG A 60 19.33 -6.89 -4.57
C ARG A 60 19.78 -6.38 -3.19
N GLY A 61 19.86 -7.25 -2.20
CA GLY A 61 20.33 -6.94 -0.86
C GLY A 61 19.33 -6.11 -0.02
N TYR A 62 18.03 -6.18 -0.33
CA TYR A 62 16.99 -5.61 0.52
C TYR A 62 16.68 -6.54 1.70
N GLN A 63 16.51 -5.93 2.87
CA GLN A 63 16.05 -6.59 4.08
C GLN A 63 14.57 -6.27 4.30
N GLU A 64 13.76 -7.29 4.56
CA GLU A 64 12.35 -7.11 4.84
C GLU A 64 12.16 -6.62 6.28
N VAL A 65 11.35 -5.58 6.44
CA VAL A 65 10.93 -5.01 7.72
C VAL A 65 9.42 -4.96 7.79
N GLN A 66 8.89 -4.80 8.97
CA GLN A 66 7.46 -4.57 9.19
C GLN A 66 7.29 -3.42 10.17
N THR A 67 6.53 -2.42 9.77
CA THR A 67 6.20 -1.26 10.60
C THR A 67 4.75 -1.32 11.08
N PRO A 68 4.40 -0.68 12.21
CA PRO A 68 3.01 -0.59 12.66
C PRO A 68 2.10 0.03 11.59
N ASN A 69 0.82 -0.31 11.64
CA ASN A 69 -0.18 0.27 10.73
C ASN A 69 -0.71 1.63 11.21
N MET A 70 -0.62 1.90 12.51
CA MET A 70 -1.18 3.07 13.15
C MET A 70 -0.12 3.78 14.00
N TYR A 71 -0.08 5.10 13.92
CA TYR A 71 0.85 5.95 14.66
C TYR A 71 0.14 7.17 15.24
N ASP A 72 0.74 7.74 16.29
CA ASP A 72 0.47 9.11 16.72
C ASP A 72 0.79 10.07 15.58
N VAL A 73 -0.08 11.06 15.33
CA VAL A 73 0.07 12.00 14.21
C VAL A 73 1.33 12.85 14.28
N GLY A 74 1.99 12.91 15.43
CA GLY A 74 3.26 13.62 15.62
C GLY A 74 4.34 13.19 14.63
N ILE A 75 4.37 11.91 14.23
CA ILE A 75 5.34 11.40 13.25
C ILE A 75 5.20 12.09 11.89
N TRP A 76 3.96 12.36 11.44
CA TRP A 76 3.70 13.03 10.16
C TRP A 76 3.91 14.54 10.25
N LYS A 77 3.66 15.17 11.42
CA LYS A 77 4.00 16.56 11.68
C LYS A 77 5.52 16.78 11.62
N THR A 78 6.28 15.90 12.27
CA THR A 78 7.75 15.95 12.26
C THR A 78 8.35 15.73 10.86
N SER A 79 7.78 14.82 10.09
CA SER A 79 8.26 14.49 8.74
C SER A 79 7.73 15.42 7.63
N GLY A 80 6.87 16.40 7.96
CA GLY A 80 6.25 17.32 7.00
C GLY A 80 5.12 16.74 6.16
N HIS A 81 4.79 15.46 6.32
CA HIS A 81 3.72 14.82 5.56
C HIS A 81 2.33 15.30 5.97
N TRP A 82 2.16 15.77 7.20
CA TRP A 82 0.86 16.20 7.72
C TRP A 82 0.21 17.27 6.87
N GLU A 83 0.96 18.27 6.45
CA GLU A 83 0.45 19.40 5.67
C GLU A 83 -0.15 18.98 4.32
N HIS A 84 0.36 17.89 3.75
CA HIS A 84 -0.02 17.43 2.42
C HIS A 84 -1.03 16.27 2.43
N TYR A 85 -1.09 15.49 3.50
CA TYR A 85 -1.85 14.22 3.52
C TYR A 85 -2.90 14.13 4.62
N LYS A 86 -3.02 15.12 5.50
CA LYS A 86 -3.97 15.07 6.64
C LYS A 86 -5.43 14.84 6.24
N ASP A 87 -5.82 15.29 5.04
CA ASP A 87 -7.20 15.17 4.56
C ASP A 87 -7.47 13.78 3.94
N ASP A 88 -6.41 13.11 3.49
CA ASP A 88 -6.47 11.76 2.93
C ASP A 88 -6.16 10.66 3.96
N MET A 89 -6.10 10.99 5.23
CA MET A 89 -5.77 10.05 6.30
C MET A 89 -6.99 9.67 7.13
N PHE A 90 -7.11 8.38 7.44
CA PHE A 90 -8.06 7.90 8.45
C PHE A 90 -7.52 8.22 9.84
N LYS A 91 -8.22 9.10 10.57
CA LYS A 91 -7.84 9.61 11.89
C LYS A 91 -8.70 8.98 12.98
N LEU A 92 -8.12 8.81 14.15
CA LEU A 92 -8.77 8.23 15.32
C LEU A 92 -8.32 8.98 16.58
N ASP A 93 -9.26 9.23 17.48
CA ASP A 93 -8.95 9.76 18.81
C ASP A 93 -8.84 8.58 19.79
N VAL A 94 -7.66 8.39 20.36
CA VAL A 94 -7.39 7.35 21.36
C VAL A 94 -6.75 8.00 22.58
N GLU A 95 -7.40 7.88 23.73
CA GLU A 95 -6.89 8.41 25.02
C GLU A 95 -6.49 9.92 24.94
N LYS A 96 -7.31 10.73 24.29
CA LYS A 96 -7.08 12.18 24.07
C LYS A 96 -5.86 12.50 23.19
N ARG A 97 -5.40 11.55 22.41
CA ARG A 97 -4.32 11.73 21.42
C ARG A 97 -4.86 11.39 20.03
N GLU A 98 -4.42 12.16 19.05
CA GLU A 98 -4.80 11.93 17.65
C GLU A 98 -3.85 10.90 17.03
N TRP A 99 -4.43 9.83 16.52
CA TRP A 99 -3.75 8.75 15.82
C TRP A 99 -4.26 8.68 14.37
N ALA A 100 -3.47 8.08 13.49
CA ALA A 100 -3.94 7.82 12.14
C ALA A 100 -3.36 6.52 11.59
N LEU A 101 -4.09 5.93 10.64
CA LEU A 101 -3.58 4.83 9.83
C LEU A 101 -2.55 5.36 8.83
N LYS A 102 -1.49 4.60 8.60
CA LYS A 102 -0.40 5.04 7.72
C LYS A 102 -0.83 5.10 6.25
N PRO A 103 -0.69 6.26 5.59
CA PRO A 103 -0.91 6.40 4.15
C PRO A 103 0.33 6.01 3.34
N MET A 104 1.49 5.85 4.01
CA MET A 104 2.78 5.47 3.42
C MET A 104 3.71 4.89 4.49
N ASN A 105 4.71 4.12 4.04
CA ASN A 105 5.68 3.47 4.94
C ASN A 105 6.84 4.38 5.36
N CYS A 106 7.12 5.46 4.60
CA CYS A 106 8.32 6.29 4.76
C CYS A 106 8.57 6.80 6.19
N PRO A 107 7.58 7.38 6.91
CA PRO A 107 7.82 7.86 8.27
C PRO A 107 8.22 6.74 9.25
N GLY A 108 7.61 5.56 9.14
CA GLY A 108 8.00 4.38 9.93
C GLY A 108 9.43 3.93 9.63
N HIS A 109 9.86 4.03 8.37
CA HIS A 109 11.24 3.70 7.98
C HIS A 109 12.26 4.70 8.55
N PHE A 110 11.91 5.98 8.70
CA PHE A 110 12.78 6.95 9.39
C PHE A 110 12.95 6.60 10.87
N VAL A 111 11.89 6.15 11.53
CA VAL A 111 11.98 5.67 12.92
C VAL A 111 12.88 4.44 13.01
N LEU A 112 12.74 3.47 12.10
CA LEU A 112 13.63 2.32 12.01
C LEU A 112 15.08 2.72 11.75
N PHE A 113 15.31 3.69 10.89
CA PHE A 113 16.66 4.19 10.63
C PHE A 113 17.27 4.82 11.89
N GLY A 114 16.52 5.65 12.60
CA GLY A 114 16.96 6.34 13.82
C GLY A 114 17.02 5.48 15.08
N HIS A 115 16.58 4.21 15.01
CA HIS A 115 16.54 3.30 16.17
C HIS A 115 17.91 3.09 16.83
N ARG A 116 18.99 3.16 16.06
CA ARG A 116 20.36 3.07 16.54
C ARG A 116 21.31 3.93 15.73
N GLU A 117 22.45 4.28 16.31
CA GLU A 117 23.54 4.90 15.57
C GLU A 117 24.09 3.96 14.50
N ARG A 118 24.43 4.52 13.34
CA ARG A 118 24.95 3.80 12.18
C ARG A 118 26.21 4.44 11.66
N SER A 119 27.17 3.62 11.28
CA SER A 119 28.33 4.08 10.52
C SER A 119 27.92 4.37 9.08
N TYR A 120 28.56 5.38 8.47
CA TYR A 120 28.41 5.63 7.02
C TYR A 120 28.80 4.41 6.17
N ARG A 121 29.60 3.49 6.69
CA ARG A 121 29.99 2.25 6.01
C ARG A 121 28.86 1.22 5.92
N GLU A 122 27.79 1.38 6.69
CA GLU A 122 26.58 0.55 6.64
C GLU A 122 25.61 1.01 5.53
N LEU A 123 25.89 2.12 4.88
CA LEU A 123 25.07 2.69 3.82
C LEU A 123 25.54 2.21 2.43
N PRO A 124 24.63 2.06 1.47
CA PRO A 124 23.19 2.33 1.55
C PRO A 124 22.43 1.23 2.30
N LEU A 125 21.51 1.63 3.18
CA LEU A 125 20.56 0.71 3.78
C LEU A 125 19.39 0.46 2.82
N ARG A 126 19.13 -0.79 2.48
CA ARG A 126 18.04 -1.20 1.61
C ARG A 126 17.01 -1.98 2.41
N ILE A 127 15.84 -1.39 2.61
CA ILE A 127 14.74 -2.02 3.34
C ILE A 127 13.47 -2.05 2.49
N ALA A 128 12.64 -3.07 2.71
CA ALA A 128 11.36 -3.25 2.05
C ALA A 128 10.29 -3.59 3.07
N ASP A 129 9.11 -3.00 2.96
CA ASP A 129 7.96 -3.24 3.84
C ASP A 129 6.73 -3.56 2.98
N PHE A 130 6.13 -4.73 3.23
CA PHE A 130 4.86 -5.16 2.62
C PHE A 130 3.66 -4.75 3.47
N GLY A 131 3.83 -3.72 4.31
CA GLY A 131 2.76 -3.20 5.16
C GLY A 131 1.58 -2.64 4.36
N VAL A 132 0.38 -2.81 4.90
CA VAL A 132 -0.84 -2.27 4.33
C VAL A 132 -0.86 -0.75 4.50
N LEU A 133 -1.25 -0.03 3.46
CA LEU A 133 -1.42 1.42 3.47
C LEU A 133 -2.91 1.76 3.38
N HIS A 134 -3.31 2.84 4.03
CA HIS A 134 -4.70 3.28 4.07
C HIS A 134 -4.80 4.75 3.67
N ARG A 135 -5.55 5.03 2.60
CA ARG A 135 -5.83 6.40 2.15
C ARG A 135 -7.32 6.60 2.01
N ASN A 136 -7.81 7.71 2.52
CA ASN A 136 -9.20 8.14 2.33
C ASN A 136 -9.30 8.86 0.98
N GLU A 137 -9.29 8.08 -0.08
CA GLU A 137 -9.38 8.59 -1.46
C GLU A 137 -10.81 9.05 -1.78
N ALA A 138 -10.94 10.07 -2.62
CA ALA A 138 -12.23 10.47 -3.13
C ALA A 138 -12.85 9.33 -3.97
N SER A 139 -14.17 9.19 -3.92
CA SER A 139 -14.89 8.18 -4.72
C SER A 139 -14.59 8.36 -6.20
N GLY A 140 -14.15 7.29 -6.87
CA GLY A 140 -13.78 7.30 -8.29
C GLY A 140 -12.36 7.77 -8.59
N ALA A 141 -11.51 7.95 -7.58
CA ALA A 141 -10.10 8.29 -7.76
C ALA A 141 -9.23 7.12 -8.25
N LEU A 142 -9.75 5.89 -8.24
CA LEU A 142 -9.07 4.64 -8.63
C LEU A 142 -9.63 4.08 -9.94
#